data_0d4113149a390d16d3080671d15b72be
#
_entry.id   0d4113149a390d16d3080671d15b72be
#
_cell.length_a   1.000
_cell.length_b   1.000
_cell.length_c   1.000
_cell.angle_alpha   90.00
_cell.angle_beta   90.00
_cell.angle_gamma   90.00
#
_symmetry.space_group_name_H-M   'P 1'
#
loop_
_entity.id
_entity.type
_entity.pdbx_description
1 polymer ?
#
loop_
_entity_poly.entity_id
_entity_poly.type
_entity_poly.pdbx_seq_one_letter_code
_entity_poly.pdbx_strand_id
1 'polypeptide(L)'
;TDYTDTPLVEKGQNEATELGKTWTELKNIEIVYVSPLTRTLQTATNIFKNSGKKFVAIDELMEYPQGVHFCNKRKNKSELIKLFPHVDFSLIQEKSQYWNDTVFESVDDLKQRIQLFKDYVKETKQNNISVVAHSSFLKQFLYDELGDVHQGLCHCYPYDYKL
;
A
#
# COMPACT_ATOMS: atom_id res chain seq x y z
N THR A 1 -15.72 -0.85 19.58
CA THR A 1 -15.18 -1.42 18.34
C THR A 1 -13.84 -0.77 18.06
N ASP A 2 -12.80 -1.58 17.97
CA ASP A 2 -11.46 -1.09 17.64
C ASP A 2 -11.35 -0.90 16.12
N TYR A 3 -11.16 0.35 15.69
CA TYR A 3 -10.98 0.69 14.27
C TYR A 3 -9.51 0.84 13.87
N THR A 4 -8.57 0.41 14.73
CA THR A 4 -7.14 0.46 14.42
C THR A 4 -6.80 -0.56 13.33
N ASP A 5 -6.10 -0.10 12.27
CA ASP A 5 -5.64 -0.96 11.18
C ASP A 5 -6.73 -1.93 10.68
N THR A 6 -7.82 -1.37 10.20
CA THR A 6 -9.01 -2.14 9.80
C THR A 6 -8.72 -3.15 8.69
N PRO A 7 -9.23 -4.39 8.81
CA PRO A 7 -9.06 -5.40 7.78
C PRO A 7 -9.92 -5.12 6.54
N LEU A 8 -9.59 -5.82 5.45
CA LEU A 8 -10.38 -5.82 4.24
C LEU A 8 -11.69 -6.59 4.45
N VAL A 9 -12.81 -6.02 4.02
CA VAL A 9 -14.12 -6.69 4.05
C VAL A 9 -14.18 -7.82 3.00
N GLU A 10 -15.11 -8.77 3.17
CA GLU A 10 -15.26 -9.92 2.28
C GLU A 10 -15.42 -9.52 0.80
N LYS A 11 -16.23 -8.51 0.52
CA LYS A 11 -16.38 -7.96 -0.84
C LYS A 11 -15.04 -7.53 -1.44
N GLY A 12 -14.22 -6.82 -0.67
CA GLY A 12 -12.88 -6.40 -1.11
C GLY A 12 -11.94 -7.58 -1.33
N GLN A 13 -12.02 -8.62 -0.50
CA GLN A 13 -11.23 -9.85 -0.69
C GLN A 13 -11.61 -10.56 -2.00
N ASN A 14 -12.89 -10.64 -2.30
CA ASN A 14 -13.40 -11.25 -3.54
C ASN A 14 -13.00 -10.44 -4.78
N GLU A 15 -13.06 -9.11 -4.72
CA GLU A 15 -12.62 -8.22 -5.79
C GLU A 15 -11.12 -8.41 -6.07
N ALA A 16 -10.30 -8.50 -5.04
CA ALA A 16 -8.85 -8.73 -5.16
C ALA A 16 -8.55 -10.10 -5.79
N THR A 17 -9.23 -11.14 -5.34
CA THR A 17 -9.08 -12.48 -5.90
C THR A 17 -9.46 -12.52 -7.38
N GLU A 18 -10.56 -11.86 -7.75
CA GLU A 18 -11.02 -11.79 -9.14
C GLU A 18 -10.02 -11.02 -10.03
N LEU A 19 -9.47 -9.91 -9.54
CA LEU A 19 -8.42 -9.19 -10.27
C LEU A 19 -7.22 -10.10 -10.54
N GLY A 20 -6.81 -10.90 -9.58
CA GLY A 20 -5.70 -11.85 -9.73
C GLY A 20 -5.92 -12.87 -10.85
N LYS A 21 -7.19 -13.20 -11.15
CA LYS A 21 -7.57 -14.13 -12.23
C LYS A 21 -7.65 -13.45 -13.60
N THR A 22 -8.02 -12.18 -13.64
CA THR A 22 -8.37 -11.46 -14.88
C THR A 22 -7.30 -10.49 -15.37
N TRP A 23 -6.39 -10.06 -14.50
CA TRP A 23 -5.36 -9.09 -14.83
C TRP A 23 -4.25 -9.72 -15.68
N THR A 24 -4.27 -9.45 -16.98
CA THR A 24 -3.36 -10.06 -17.95
C THR A 24 -1.89 -9.67 -17.76
N GLU A 25 -1.61 -8.46 -17.26
CA GLU A 25 -0.25 -7.95 -17.02
C GLU A 25 0.40 -8.48 -15.75
N LEU A 26 -0.35 -9.17 -14.89
CA LEU A 26 0.14 -9.71 -13.61
C LEU A 26 1.39 -10.58 -13.81
N LYS A 27 1.43 -11.39 -14.85
CA LYS A 27 2.57 -12.27 -15.17
C LYS A 27 3.88 -11.51 -15.40
N ASN A 28 3.81 -10.25 -15.83
CA ASN A 28 4.98 -9.42 -16.13
C ASN A 28 5.52 -8.70 -14.90
N ILE A 29 4.80 -8.71 -13.76
CA ILE A 29 5.22 -8.07 -12.52
C ILE A 29 6.42 -8.82 -11.93
N GLU A 30 7.48 -8.10 -11.63
CA GLU A 30 8.71 -8.65 -11.04
C GLU A 30 8.65 -8.68 -9.51
N ILE A 31 8.05 -7.64 -8.91
CA ILE A 31 7.94 -7.47 -7.48
C ILE A 31 6.69 -6.67 -7.11
N VAL A 32 6.16 -6.92 -5.93
CA VAL A 32 5.00 -6.23 -5.36
C VAL A 32 5.45 -5.41 -4.15
N TYR A 33 5.38 -4.10 -4.25
CA TYR A 33 5.52 -3.18 -3.12
C TYR A 33 4.15 -2.91 -2.52
N VAL A 34 4.03 -3.05 -1.23
CA VAL A 34 2.73 -3.01 -0.55
C VAL A 34 2.78 -2.16 0.71
N SER A 35 1.74 -1.37 0.93
CA SER A 35 1.53 -0.69 2.20
C SER A 35 1.38 -1.71 3.34
N PRO A 36 2.02 -1.50 4.50
CA PRO A 36 1.93 -2.43 5.62
C PRO A 36 0.64 -2.36 6.44
N LEU A 37 -0.38 -1.62 5.97
CA LEU A 37 -1.71 -1.68 6.54
C LEU A 37 -2.39 -3.02 6.20
N THR A 38 -3.11 -3.59 7.15
CA THR A 38 -3.69 -4.94 7.03
C THR A 38 -4.54 -5.09 5.77
N ARG A 39 -5.40 -4.12 5.45
CA ARG A 39 -6.27 -4.19 4.26
C ARG A 39 -5.51 -4.26 2.94
N THR A 40 -4.38 -3.58 2.81
CA THR A 40 -3.54 -3.64 1.60
C THR A 40 -2.71 -4.92 1.53
N LEU A 41 -2.21 -5.41 2.66
CA LEU A 41 -1.54 -6.70 2.73
C LEU A 41 -2.48 -7.84 2.32
N GLN A 42 -3.73 -7.81 2.75
CA GLN A 42 -4.76 -8.76 2.35
C GLN A 42 -5.10 -8.62 0.86
N THR A 43 -5.23 -7.40 0.36
CA THR A 43 -5.48 -7.13 -1.07
C THR A 43 -4.36 -7.71 -1.94
N ALA A 44 -3.10 -7.39 -1.64
CA ALA A 44 -1.95 -7.90 -2.38
C ALA A 44 -1.87 -9.43 -2.32
N THR A 45 -2.07 -10.02 -1.14
CA THR A 45 -2.07 -11.47 -0.97
C THR A 45 -3.12 -12.15 -1.85
N ASN A 46 -4.32 -11.58 -1.94
CA ASN A 46 -5.40 -12.15 -2.75
C ASN A 46 -5.18 -11.96 -4.25
N ILE A 47 -4.70 -10.79 -4.69
CA ILE A 47 -4.40 -10.52 -6.11
C ILE A 47 -3.32 -11.47 -6.63
N PHE A 48 -2.23 -11.61 -5.89
CA PHE A 48 -1.03 -12.34 -6.31
C PHE A 48 -0.97 -13.76 -5.76
N LYS A 49 -2.09 -14.30 -5.29
CA LYS A 49 -2.19 -15.67 -4.78
C LYS A 49 -1.70 -16.67 -5.81
N ASN A 50 -0.82 -17.57 -5.38
CA ASN A 50 -0.22 -18.61 -6.22
C ASN A 50 0.64 -18.09 -7.40
N SER A 51 0.99 -16.80 -7.41
CA SER A 51 1.83 -16.22 -8.47
C SER A 51 3.34 -16.41 -8.25
N GLY A 52 3.75 -16.73 -7.02
CA GLY A 52 5.16 -16.81 -6.64
C GLY A 52 5.87 -15.45 -6.57
N LYS A 53 5.13 -14.34 -6.63
CA LYS A 53 5.73 -13.01 -6.60
C LYS A 53 6.23 -12.66 -5.20
N LYS A 54 7.33 -11.90 -5.15
CA LYS A 54 7.89 -11.36 -3.90
C LYS A 54 7.10 -10.13 -3.46
N PHE A 55 6.77 -10.08 -2.17
CA PHE A 55 6.11 -8.93 -1.54
C PHE A 55 7.10 -8.21 -0.63
N VAL A 56 7.19 -6.89 -0.75
CA VAL A 56 8.01 -6.04 0.12
C VAL A 56 7.13 -4.93 0.70
N ALA A 57 7.04 -4.87 2.02
CA ALA A 57 6.30 -3.84 2.72
C ALA A 57 7.11 -2.54 2.81
N ILE A 58 6.45 -1.41 2.52
CA ILE A 58 7.05 -0.09 2.47
C ILE A 58 6.16 0.92 3.20
N ASP A 59 6.66 1.51 4.29
CA ASP A 59 5.92 2.47 5.12
C ASP A 59 5.49 3.72 4.35
N GLU A 60 6.28 4.16 3.38
CA GLU A 60 5.99 5.30 2.53
C GLU A 60 4.67 5.16 1.73
N LEU A 61 4.18 3.93 1.56
CA LEU A 61 2.94 3.63 0.83
C LEU A 61 1.66 3.72 1.67
N MET A 62 1.76 3.99 2.96
CA MET A 62 0.59 4.05 3.85
C MET A 62 -0.40 5.15 3.47
N GLU A 63 -1.66 4.96 3.88
CA GLU A 63 -2.74 5.92 3.56
C GLU A 63 -2.49 7.28 4.19
N TYR A 64 -2.95 8.31 3.51
CA TYR A 64 -3.00 9.69 3.98
C TYR A 64 -4.36 10.02 4.62
N PRO A 65 -4.40 10.80 5.69
CA PRO A 65 -3.24 11.24 6.47
C PRO A 65 -2.78 10.18 7.47
N GLN A 66 -1.48 10.11 7.74
CA GLN A 66 -0.98 9.45 8.92
C GLN A 66 -1.25 10.30 10.15
N GLY A 67 -1.41 9.66 11.30
CA GLY A 67 -1.76 10.33 12.55
C GLY A 67 -3.27 10.46 12.79
N VAL A 68 -3.67 10.53 14.03
CA VAL A 68 -5.03 10.75 14.56
C VAL A 68 -6.07 9.71 14.12
N HIS A 69 -6.23 9.42 12.83
CA HIS A 69 -7.15 8.39 12.33
C HIS A 69 -6.55 6.99 12.49
N PHE A 70 -6.91 6.30 13.56
CA PHE A 70 -6.34 5.00 13.94
C PHE A 70 -6.55 3.90 12.89
N CYS A 71 -7.53 4.01 12.01
CA CYS A 71 -7.67 3.08 10.87
C CYS A 71 -6.45 3.10 9.93
N ASN A 72 -5.65 4.18 9.96
CA ASN A 72 -4.41 4.32 9.21
C ASN A 72 -3.15 4.01 10.03
N LYS A 73 -3.30 3.57 11.27
CA LYS A 73 -2.18 3.17 12.15
C LYS A 73 -1.87 1.69 11.96
N ARG A 74 -0.75 1.38 11.32
CA ARG A 74 -0.36 -0.02 11.14
C ARG A 74 0.01 -0.73 12.45
N LYS A 75 -0.08 -2.03 12.44
CA LYS A 75 0.47 -2.90 13.48
C LYS A 75 2.00 -2.78 13.56
N ASN A 76 2.56 -3.17 14.70
CA ASN A 76 3.99 -3.27 14.86
C ASN A 76 4.58 -4.34 13.92
N LYS A 77 5.84 -4.16 13.51
CA LYS A 77 6.54 -5.11 12.63
C LYS A 77 6.49 -6.54 13.16
N SER A 78 6.73 -6.73 14.45
CA SER A 78 6.70 -8.06 15.08
C SER A 78 5.37 -8.77 14.95
N GLU A 79 4.26 -8.04 14.98
CA GLU A 79 2.91 -8.58 14.75
C GLU A 79 2.69 -8.91 13.27
N LEU A 80 3.10 -8.00 12.37
CA LEU A 80 2.95 -8.16 10.93
C LEU A 80 3.70 -9.38 10.39
N ILE A 81 4.90 -9.64 10.88
CA ILE A 81 5.70 -10.83 10.52
C ILE A 81 4.94 -12.13 10.83
N LYS A 82 4.23 -12.17 11.96
CA LYS A 82 3.44 -13.36 12.35
C LYS A 82 2.20 -13.53 11.49
N LEU A 83 1.52 -12.43 11.16
CA LEU A 83 0.27 -12.44 10.39
C LEU A 83 0.49 -12.65 8.89
N PHE A 84 1.59 -12.14 8.36
CA PHE A 84 1.92 -12.17 6.93
C PHE A 84 3.33 -12.70 6.71
N PRO A 85 3.61 -13.98 7.01
CA PRO A 85 4.98 -14.53 6.96
C PRO A 85 5.58 -14.57 5.54
N HIS A 86 4.76 -14.41 4.51
CA HIS A 86 5.18 -14.37 3.11
C HIS A 86 5.64 -12.98 2.63
N VAL A 87 5.49 -11.96 3.47
CA VAL A 87 5.87 -10.58 3.14
C VAL A 87 7.22 -10.24 3.77
N ASP A 88 8.07 -9.58 2.99
CA ASP A 88 9.35 -9.05 3.47
C ASP A 88 9.11 -7.70 4.17
N PHE A 89 9.30 -7.67 5.49
CA PHE A 89 9.18 -6.48 6.33
C PHE A 89 10.54 -5.89 6.72
N SER A 90 11.62 -6.28 6.05
CA SER A 90 12.98 -5.84 6.43
C SER A 90 13.20 -4.34 6.34
N LEU A 91 12.44 -3.64 5.49
CA LEU A 91 12.58 -2.21 5.24
C LEU A 91 11.80 -1.32 6.23
N ILE A 92 10.92 -1.90 7.05
CA ILE A 92 10.15 -1.12 8.04
C ILE A 92 10.73 -1.29 9.45
N GLN A 93 10.51 -0.28 10.29
CA GLN A 93 10.86 -0.31 11.71
C GLN A 93 9.73 -0.94 12.53
N GLU A 94 9.99 -1.26 13.80
CA GLU A 94 8.99 -1.84 14.72
C GLU A 94 7.74 -0.98 14.77
N LYS A 95 7.89 0.32 15.01
CA LYS A 95 6.80 1.31 14.93
C LYS A 95 7.00 2.22 13.73
N SER A 96 5.90 2.68 13.15
CA SER A 96 5.97 3.62 12.04
C SER A 96 6.51 4.97 12.51
N GLN A 97 7.51 5.49 11.79
CA GLN A 97 8.03 6.84 12.01
C GLN A 97 7.07 7.95 11.55
N TYR A 98 6.09 7.61 10.72
CA TYR A 98 5.10 8.57 10.17
C TYR A 98 3.90 8.76 11.08
N TRP A 99 3.74 7.91 12.12
CA TRP A 99 2.57 7.96 12.98
C TRP A 99 2.74 8.95 14.14
N ASN A 100 1.69 9.76 14.37
CA ASN A 100 1.56 10.59 15.56
C ASN A 100 0.11 10.51 16.06
N ASP A 101 -0.07 10.27 17.35
CA ASP A 101 -1.43 10.09 17.92
C ASP A 101 -2.25 11.39 17.94
N THR A 102 -1.62 12.55 17.87
CA THR A 102 -2.26 13.86 18.09
C THR A 102 -2.15 14.83 16.92
N VAL A 103 -1.30 14.55 15.94
CA VAL A 103 -1.03 15.46 14.82
C VAL A 103 -1.23 14.73 13.49
N PHE A 104 -1.99 15.35 12.60
CA PHE A 104 -2.12 14.88 11.23
C PHE A 104 -0.87 15.16 10.40
N GLU A 105 -0.55 14.22 9.54
CA GLU A 105 0.40 14.40 8.46
C GLU A 105 -0.03 15.57 7.56
N SER A 106 0.91 16.42 7.19
CA SER A 106 0.68 17.47 6.19
C SER A 106 0.78 16.91 4.76
N VAL A 107 0.25 17.67 3.79
CA VAL A 107 0.41 17.32 2.37
C VAL A 107 1.88 17.33 1.96
N ASP A 108 2.68 18.24 2.51
CA ASP A 108 4.11 18.31 2.23
C ASP A 108 4.85 17.07 2.76
N ASP A 109 4.49 16.58 3.95
CA ASP A 109 5.04 15.32 4.48
C ASP A 109 4.68 14.13 3.57
N LEU A 110 3.44 14.08 3.07
CA LEU A 110 3.01 13.06 2.10
C LEU A 110 3.85 13.13 0.82
N LYS A 111 4.05 14.32 0.27
CA LYS A 111 4.88 14.53 -0.93
C LYS A 111 6.33 14.06 -0.71
N GLN A 112 6.88 14.32 0.47
CA GLN A 112 8.23 13.87 0.83
C GLN A 112 8.34 12.34 0.86
N ARG A 113 7.40 11.63 1.51
CA ARG A 113 7.45 10.16 1.55
C ARG A 113 7.17 9.53 0.19
N ILE A 114 6.34 10.15 -0.66
CA ILE A 114 6.17 9.74 -2.06
C ILE A 114 7.50 9.85 -2.82
N GLN A 115 8.22 10.95 -2.66
CA GLN A 115 9.51 11.15 -3.32
C GLN A 115 10.56 10.13 -2.85
N LEU A 116 10.61 9.84 -1.55
CA LEU A 116 11.48 8.79 -1.01
C LEU A 116 11.20 7.42 -1.65
N PHE A 117 9.93 7.07 -1.82
CA PHE A 117 9.55 5.83 -2.50
C PHE A 117 9.97 5.82 -3.98
N LYS A 118 9.75 6.91 -4.71
CA LYS A 118 10.18 7.03 -6.12
C LYS A 118 11.69 6.87 -6.26
N ASP A 119 12.46 7.49 -5.40
CA ASP A 119 13.92 7.41 -5.39
C ASP A 119 14.38 5.98 -5.10
N TYR A 120 13.79 5.33 -4.12
CA TYR A 120 14.05 3.93 -3.79
C TYR A 120 13.81 3.01 -5.00
N VAL A 121 12.66 3.15 -5.66
CA VAL A 121 12.33 2.32 -6.83
C VAL A 121 13.33 2.51 -7.97
N LYS A 122 13.75 3.74 -8.24
CA LYS A 122 14.78 4.03 -9.27
C LYS A 122 16.11 3.33 -8.98
N GLU A 123 16.49 3.21 -7.73
CA GLU A 123 17.72 2.53 -7.32
C GLU A 123 17.63 1.01 -7.49
N THR A 124 16.44 0.41 -7.39
CA THR A 124 16.26 -1.04 -7.49
C THR A 124 16.45 -1.60 -8.90
N LYS A 125 16.41 -0.77 -9.93
CA LYS A 125 16.56 -1.12 -11.35
C LYS A 125 15.57 -2.18 -11.86
N GLN A 126 14.43 -2.30 -11.23
CA GLN A 126 13.35 -3.17 -11.70
C GLN A 126 12.50 -2.45 -12.74
N ASN A 127 12.02 -3.19 -13.73
CA ASN A 127 11.30 -2.62 -14.87
C ASN A 127 9.78 -2.62 -14.66
N ASN A 128 9.25 -3.70 -14.12
CA ASN A 128 7.81 -3.89 -13.93
C ASN A 128 7.50 -4.19 -12.46
N ILE A 129 7.00 -3.20 -11.77
CA ILE A 129 6.62 -3.32 -10.36
C ILE A 129 5.13 -3.12 -10.19
N SER A 130 4.54 -3.76 -9.20
CA SER A 130 3.21 -3.44 -8.71
C SER A 130 3.31 -2.68 -7.39
N VAL A 131 2.45 -1.68 -7.23
CA VAL A 131 2.29 -0.94 -5.97
C VAL A 131 0.85 -1.14 -5.50
N VAL A 132 0.69 -1.68 -4.30
CA VAL A 132 -0.62 -1.84 -3.67
C VAL A 132 -0.69 -0.87 -2.50
N ALA A 133 -1.49 0.16 -2.67
CA ALA A 133 -1.60 1.26 -1.72
C ALA A 133 -3.07 1.71 -1.56
N HIS A 134 -3.30 2.97 -1.32
CA HIS A 134 -4.59 3.51 -0.88
C HIS A 134 -5.05 4.67 -1.76
N SER A 135 -6.33 4.96 -1.71
CA SER A 135 -6.98 5.95 -2.58
C SER A 135 -6.35 7.34 -2.47
N SER A 136 -6.23 7.90 -1.27
CA SER A 136 -5.70 9.27 -1.11
C SER A 136 -4.21 9.33 -1.45
N PHE A 137 -3.43 8.33 -1.01
CA PHE A 137 -2.03 8.20 -1.39
C PHE A 137 -1.87 8.15 -2.91
N LEU A 138 -2.61 7.27 -3.58
CA LEU A 138 -2.51 7.08 -5.03
C LEU A 138 -2.97 8.31 -5.82
N LYS A 139 -3.96 9.05 -5.35
CA LYS A 139 -4.34 10.32 -5.98
C LYS A 139 -3.19 11.31 -6.00
N GLN A 140 -2.52 11.49 -4.86
CA GLN A 140 -1.36 12.36 -4.79
C GLN A 140 -0.20 11.83 -5.65
N PHE A 141 0.02 10.52 -5.62
CA PHE A 141 1.09 9.87 -6.38
C PHE A 141 0.90 9.99 -7.90
N LEU A 142 -0.33 9.72 -8.38
CA LEU A 142 -0.64 9.67 -9.81
C LEU A 142 -0.89 11.04 -10.42
N TYR A 143 -1.56 11.93 -9.68
CA TYR A 143 -2.12 13.17 -10.24
C TYR A 143 -1.62 14.45 -9.59
N ASP A 144 -0.78 14.33 -8.56
CA ASP A 144 -0.33 15.46 -7.71
C ASP A 144 -1.51 16.26 -7.12
N GLU A 145 -2.61 15.55 -6.82
CA GLU A 145 -3.87 16.16 -6.40
C GLU A 145 -4.58 15.30 -5.35
N LEU A 146 -4.78 15.83 -4.14
CA LEU A 146 -5.58 15.17 -3.09
C LEU A 146 -7.07 15.48 -3.20
N GLY A 147 -7.43 16.46 -3.96
CA GLY A 147 -8.50 17.36 -3.61
C GLY A 147 -9.79 17.22 -4.37
N ASP A 148 -10.01 16.39 -5.35
CA ASP A 148 -11.35 16.26 -5.86
C ASP A 148 -12.07 15.05 -5.25
N VAL A 149 -12.95 15.36 -4.28
CA VAL A 149 -13.76 14.39 -3.52
C VAL A 149 -14.65 13.54 -4.44
N HIS A 150 -14.85 13.98 -5.68
CA HIS A 150 -15.81 13.36 -6.63
C HIS A 150 -15.18 12.26 -7.51
N GLN A 151 -13.86 12.15 -7.55
CA GLN A 151 -13.18 11.09 -8.30
C GLN A 151 -12.43 10.14 -7.37
N GLY A 152 -13.15 9.27 -6.69
CA GLY A 152 -12.56 8.12 -6.02
C GLY A 152 -11.87 7.21 -7.04
N LEU A 153 -10.66 6.71 -6.70
CA LEU A 153 -10.05 5.65 -7.48
C LEU A 153 -10.86 4.36 -7.32
N CYS A 154 -11.02 3.61 -8.39
CA CYS A 154 -11.68 2.32 -8.35
C CYS A 154 -10.90 1.31 -7.51
N HIS A 155 -11.59 0.55 -6.68
CA HIS A 155 -10.99 -0.57 -5.96
C HIS A 155 -10.56 -1.67 -6.93
N CYS A 156 -9.39 -2.26 -6.66
CA CYS A 156 -8.86 -3.36 -7.45
C CYS A 156 -8.83 -3.08 -8.95
N TYR A 157 -8.50 -1.84 -9.32
CA TYR A 157 -8.29 -1.43 -10.71
C TYR A 157 -6.83 -1.03 -10.90
N PRO A 158 -6.10 -1.66 -11.83
CA PRO A 158 -4.69 -1.30 -12.08
C PRO A 158 -4.57 0.00 -12.87
N TYR A 159 -3.83 0.95 -12.32
CA TYR A 159 -3.47 2.22 -12.97
C TYR A 159 -2.01 2.16 -13.40
N ASP A 160 -1.71 2.50 -14.65
CA ASP A 160 -0.35 2.54 -15.15
C ASP A 160 0.36 3.84 -14.77
N TYR A 161 1.63 3.71 -14.41
CA TYR A 161 2.49 4.84 -14.10
C TYR A 161 3.92 4.57 -14.58
N LYS A 162 4.55 5.58 -15.17
CA LYS A 162 5.96 5.54 -15.58
C LYS A 162 6.79 6.50 -14.73
N LEU A 163 7.81 5.97 -14.08
CA LEU A 163 8.81 6.76 -13.38
C LEU A 163 9.82 7.38 -14.32
#